data_0b8cfb9fad0371b1c32cee6e788b9ee9
#
_entry.id   0b8cfb9fad0371b1c32cee6e788b9ee9
#
_cell.length_a   1.000
_cell.length_b   1.000
_cell.length_c   1.000
_cell.angle_alpha   90.00
_cell.angle_beta   90.00
_cell.angle_gamma   90.00
#
_symmetry.space_group_name_H-M   'P 1'
#
loop_
_entity.id
_entity.type
_entity.pdbx_description
1 polymer ?
#
loop_
_entity_poly.entity_id
_entity_poly.type
_entity_poly.pdbx_seq_one_letter_code
_entity_poly.pdbx_strand_id
1 'polypeptide(L)'
;MSATINLEKKHFPVLLDEIIKIISPRYSGTFLDCTFGQGGYSEKILENPNNKIIAFDRDINAIRLSELFKKKFEERFKFYHKKFSEIKDLETKNFKAIIFDLGYSTNQIFDEKKGLSFNFKGKLNMKMGLNSFSAHDVINKLEKEELIKIFKFFGEERDARKISQLIIKKRSQCFLSTEDLVDIINKTKKNYNFKINKSTKSFQALRIFVNQEISELVFGLINAYKLIPINSYIVVVTFHSLEDKIVKFFCKNYSENKKNSRYLPETKHTCKFFELVNKKIITPSPDEIKRNPPSRSAKLRCIKKIKEGANFDEFILKFKNLLEIENIGKKLC
;
A
#
# COMPACT_ATOMS: atom_id res chain seq x y z
N MET A 1 -29.63 10.99 -18.97
CA MET A 1 -29.81 11.18 -17.52
C MET A 1 -28.44 11.23 -16.91
N SER A 2 -27.98 12.40 -16.47
CA SER A 2 -26.69 12.63 -15.87
C SER A 2 -26.67 12.05 -14.46
N ALA A 3 -25.84 11.05 -14.22
CA ALA A 3 -25.58 10.56 -12.89
C ALA A 3 -24.87 11.67 -12.10
N THR A 4 -25.60 12.36 -11.28
CA THR A 4 -25.07 13.31 -10.28
C THR A 4 -24.22 12.50 -9.31
N ILE A 5 -22.90 12.57 -9.47
CA ILE A 5 -21.95 11.98 -8.52
C ILE A 5 -22.09 12.80 -7.25
N ASN A 6 -22.61 12.17 -6.21
CA ASN A 6 -22.73 12.74 -4.87
C ASN A 6 -21.31 13.00 -4.31
N LEU A 7 -20.82 14.22 -4.45
CA LEU A 7 -19.51 14.70 -3.98
C LEU A 7 -19.46 14.90 -2.43
N GLU A 8 -20.51 14.49 -1.71
CA GLU A 8 -20.71 14.90 -0.31
C GLU A 8 -20.12 13.98 0.77
N LYS A 9 -19.39 12.92 0.46
CA LYS A 9 -18.56 12.27 1.48
C LYS A 9 -17.11 12.70 1.30
N LYS A 10 -16.76 13.85 1.88
CA LYS A 10 -15.38 14.32 2.01
C LYS A 10 -14.56 13.16 2.63
N HIS A 11 -13.73 12.52 1.81
CA HIS A 11 -12.80 11.51 2.30
C HIS A 11 -11.78 12.22 3.18
N PHE A 12 -11.76 11.91 4.47
CA PHE A 12 -10.74 12.42 5.37
C PHE A 12 -9.48 11.56 5.21
N PRO A 13 -8.34 12.16 4.85
CA PRO A 13 -7.06 11.44 4.86
C PRO A 13 -6.77 10.91 6.25
N VAL A 14 -6.26 9.68 6.32
CA VAL A 14 -5.99 9.02 7.59
C VAL A 14 -4.77 9.63 8.25
N LEU A 15 -4.86 9.96 9.56
CA LEU A 15 -3.76 10.54 10.34
C LEU A 15 -3.22 11.86 9.73
N LEU A 16 -4.11 12.66 9.11
CA LEU A 16 -3.73 13.89 8.42
C LEU A 16 -2.99 14.86 9.35
N ASP A 17 -3.54 15.12 10.52
CA ASP A 17 -2.99 16.10 11.46
C ASP A 17 -1.62 15.68 11.98
N GLU A 18 -1.44 14.38 12.23
CA GLU A 18 -0.18 13.81 12.67
C GLU A 18 0.89 13.92 11.58
N ILE A 19 0.53 13.61 10.32
CA ILE A 19 1.44 13.73 9.18
C ILE A 19 1.84 15.18 8.96
N ILE A 20 0.88 16.09 8.90
CA ILE A 20 1.15 17.54 8.72
C ILE A 20 2.02 18.10 9.84
N LYS A 21 1.79 17.66 11.09
CA LYS A 21 2.62 18.06 12.23
C LYS A 21 4.07 17.58 12.07
N ILE A 22 4.28 16.35 11.59
CA ILE A 22 5.62 15.77 11.40
C ILE A 22 6.38 16.47 10.28
N ILE A 23 5.77 16.58 9.10
CA ILE A 23 6.46 17.11 7.90
C ILE A 23 6.58 18.63 7.94
N SER A 24 5.83 19.30 8.82
CA SER A 24 5.87 20.75 9.06
C SER A 24 5.92 21.58 7.76
N PRO A 25 4.88 21.53 6.89
CA PRO A 25 4.88 22.19 5.58
C PRO A 25 4.83 23.73 5.67
N ARG A 26 5.04 24.29 6.86
CA ARG A 26 5.16 25.74 7.06
C ARG A 26 6.37 26.33 6.36
N TYR A 27 7.44 25.57 6.21
CA TYR A 27 8.63 25.95 5.49
C TYR A 27 8.48 25.55 4.02
N SER A 28 8.76 26.46 3.12
CA SER A 28 8.66 26.23 1.67
C SER A 28 9.41 24.97 1.23
N GLY A 29 8.83 24.20 0.31
CA GLY A 29 9.46 23.01 -0.21
C GLY A 29 8.62 22.22 -1.21
N THR A 30 9.25 21.22 -1.80
CA THR A 30 8.59 20.25 -2.66
C THR A 30 8.31 18.99 -1.87
N PHE A 31 7.10 18.47 -1.99
CA PHE A 31 6.66 17.24 -1.33
C PHE A 31 6.23 16.24 -2.40
N LEU A 32 6.40 14.96 -2.11
CA LEU A 32 5.97 13.87 -2.98
C LEU A 32 4.84 13.08 -2.31
N ASP A 33 3.67 13.07 -2.93
CA ASP A 33 2.52 12.26 -2.54
C ASP A 33 2.48 11.03 -3.46
N CYS A 34 2.88 9.87 -2.95
CA CYS A 34 2.99 8.63 -3.72
C CYS A 34 1.64 7.92 -3.93
N THR A 35 0.58 8.39 -3.25
CA THR A 35 -0.73 7.78 -3.20
C THR A 35 -1.80 8.88 -3.17
N PHE A 36 -1.85 9.65 -4.26
CA PHE A 36 -2.66 10.86 -4.35
C PHE A 36 -4.13 10.64 -3.98
N GLY A 37 -4.74 9.56 -4.47
CA GLY A 37 -6.13 9.21 -4.18
C GLY A 37 -7.10 10.35 -4.42
N GLN A 38 -7.63 10.92 -3.35
CA GLN A 38 -8.52 12.08 -3.38
C GLN A 38 -7.81 13.41 -3.04
N GLY A 39 -6.49 13.41 -2.98
CA GLY A 39 -5.68 14.60 -2.87
C GLY A 39 -5.66 15.26 -1.48
N GLY A 40 -6.12 14.59 -0.44
CA GLY A 40 -6.29 15.22 0.87
C GLY A 40 -4.98 15.69 1.52
N TYR A 41 -3.92 14.91 1.46
CA TYR A 41 -2.59 15.36 1.93
C TYR A 41 -2.04 16.47 1.02
N SER A 42 -2.15 16.28 -0.28
CA SER A 42 -1.71 17.26 -1.28
C SER A 42 -2.42 18.61 -1.10
N GLU A 43 -3.73 18.62 -0.89
CA GLU A 43 -4.50 19.86 -0.66
C GLU A 43 -4.03 20.57 0.59
N LYS A 44 -3.87 19.82 1.71
CA LYS A 44 -3.44 20.40 2.98
C LYS A 44 -2.03 21.00 2.94
N ILE A 45 -1.12 20.35 2.22
CA ILE A 45 0.25 20.87 2.03
C ILE A 45 0.25 22.13 1.16
N LEU A 46 -0.59 22.17 0.12
CA LEU A 46 -0.70 23.28 -0.82
C LEU A 46 -1.44 24.52 -0.26
N GLU A 47 -2.04 24.41 0.94
CA GLU A 47 -2.56 25.59 1.66
C GLU A 47 -1.44 26.63 1.88
N ASN A 48 -0.19 26.21 2.06
CA ASN A 48 0.94 27.11 2.05
C ASN A 48 1.33 27.46 0.60
N PRO A 49 1.28 28.76 0.20
CA PRO A 49 1.52 29.18 -1.18
C PRO A 49 2.94 28.88 -1.69
N ASN A 50 3.90 28.69 -0.79
CA ASN A 50 5.30 28.41 -1.13
C ASN A 50 5.59 26.91 -1.32
N ASN A 51 4.60 26.03 -1.09
CA ASN A 51 4.77 24.60 -1.26
C ASN A 51 4.42 24.15 -2.68
N LYS A 52 5.14 23.09 -3.11
CA LYS A 52 4.87 22.37 -4.36
C LYS A 52 4.64 20.91 -4.05
N ILE A 53 3.77 20.28 -4.84
CA ILE A 53 3.47 18.84 -4.79
C ILE A 53 3.79 18.19 -6.12
N ILE A 54 4.46 17.06 -6.05
CA ILE A 54 4.46 16.06 -7.09
C ILE A 54 3.63 14.89 -6.57
N ALA A 55 2.62 14.45 -7.32
CA ALA A 55 1.70 13.42 -6.91
C ALA A 55 1.73 12.23 -7.89
N PHE A 56 1.63 11.02 -7.34
CA PHE A 56 1.54 9.77 -8.07
C PHE A 56 0.25 9.05 -7.70
N ASP A 57 -0.39 8.45 -8.66
CA ASP A 57 -1.43 7.45 -8.43
C ASP A 57 -1.53 6.51 -9.63
N ARG A 58 -1.82 5.24 -9.36
CA ARG A 58 -2.04 4.22 -10.37
C ARG A 58 -3.50 4.12 -10.81
N ASP A 59 -4.44 4.70 -10.02
CA ASP A 59 -5.87 4.67 -10.32
C ASP A 59 -6.22 5.71 -11.38
N ILE A 60 -6.85 5.27 -12.47
CA ILE A 60 -7.31 6.15 -13.54
C ILE A 60 -8.30 7.21 -13.03
N ASN A 61 -9.07 6.90 -11.98
CA ASN A 61 -10.02 7.84 -11.39
C ASN A 61 -9.33 9.06 -10.74
N ALA A 62 -8.07 8.92 -10.33
CA ALA A 62 -7.27 10.01 -9.78
C ALA A 62 -6.93 11.09 -10.84
N ILE A 63 -6.91 10.73 -12.12
CA ILE A 63 -6.62 11.66 -13.24
C ILE A 63 -7.63 12.81 -13.22
N ARG A 64 -8.93 12.51 -13.16
CA ARG A 64 -9.98 13.54 -13.19
C ARG A 64 -9.83 14.56 -12.05
N LEU A 65 -9.51 14.08 -10.86
CA LEU A 65 -9.30 14.96 -9.71
C LEU A 65 -7.99 15.75 -9.86
N SER A 66 -6.94 15.14 -10.39
CA SER A 66 -5.66 15.82 -10.62
C SER A 66 -5.80 17.01 -11.59
N GLU A 67 -6.72 16.94 -12.57
CA GLU A 67 -7.02 18.07 -13.47
C GLU A 67 -7.63 19.28 -12.71
N LEU A 68 -8.45 19.02 -11.70
CA LEU A 68 -8.97 20.09 -10.83
C LEU A 68 -7.86 20.72 -9.99
N PHE A 69 -6.94 19.89 -9.47
CA PHE A 69 -5.78 20.37 -8.74
C PHE A 69 -4.83 21.18 -9.60
N LYS A 70 -4.56 20.75 -10.85
CA LYS A 70 -3.75 21.52 -11.81
C LYS A 70 -4.36 22.89 -12.07
N LYS A 71 -5.68 22.99 -12.25
CA LYS A 71 -6.37 24.28 -12.43
C LYS A 71 -6.29 25.18 -11.18
N LYS A 72 -6.39 24.58 -9.97
CA LYS A 72 -6.41 25.32 -8.71
C LYS A 72 -5.03 25.78 -8.27
N PHE A 73 -3.99 24.95 -8.48
CA PHE A 73 -2.66 25.14 -7.92
C PHE A 73 -1.57 25.40 -9.00
N GLU A 74 -1.95 25.30 -10.27
CA GLU A 74 -1.11 25.60 -11.43
C GLU A 74 0.26 24.89 -11.36
N GLU A 75 1.36 25.64 -11.51
CA GLU A 75 2.73 25.09 -11.51
C GLU A 75 3.18 24.49 -10.18
N ARG A 76 2.42 24.70 -9.11
CA ARG A 76 2.72 24.14 -7.79
C ARG A 76 2.29 22.68 -7.66
N PHE A 77 1.50 22.15 -8.60
CA PHE A 77 1.00 20.78 -8.58
C PHE A 77 1.33 20.06 -9.89
N LYS A 78 2.05 18.93 -9.79
CA LYS A 78 2.29 18.01 -10.90
C LYS A 78 1.75 16.64 -10.55
N PHE A 79 1.09 15.97 -11.51
CA PHE A 79 0.53 14.64 -11.33
C PHE A 79 1.06 13.67 -12.37
N TYR A 80 1.41 12.46 -11.93
CA TYR A 80 1.83 11.35 -12.76
C TYR A 80 0.92 10.14 -12.54
N HIS A 81 0.24 9.70 -13.61
CA HIS A 81 -0.50 8.44 -13.61
C HIS A 81 0.48 7.28 -13.75
N LYS A 82 1.15 6.93 -12.66
CA LYS A 82 2.20 5.91 -12.57
C LYS A 82 2.14 5.18 -11.23
N LYS A 83 2.83 4.04 -11.17
CA LYS A 83 3.08 3.36 -9.90
C LYS A 83 4.13 4.12 -9.10
N PHE A 84 4.02 4.10 -7.78
CA PHE A 84 4.99 4.82 -6.92
C PHE A 84 6.37 4.14 -6.87
N SER A 85 6.52 2.88 -7.29
CA SER A 85 7.84 2.29 -7.51
C SER A 85 8.62 2.98 -8.65
N GLU A 86 7.94 3.72 -9.53
CA GLU A 86 8.55 4.44 -10.66
C GLU A 86 9.02 5.87 -10.30
N ILE A 87 8.92 6.29 -9.02
CA ILE A 87 9.42 7.61 -8.57
C ILE A 87 10.92 7.81 -8.81
N LYS A 88 11.68 6.73 -9.02
CA LYS A 88 13.10 6.77 -9.38
C LYS A 88 13.39 7.59 -10.64
N ASP A 89 12.41 7.71 -11.53
CA ASP A 89 12.54 8.41 -12.82
C ASP A 89 12.33 9.93 -12.70
N LEU A 90 12.06 10.43 -11.48
CA LEU A 90 11.94 11.85 -11.23
C LEU A 90 13.31 12.55 -11.28
N GLU A 91 13.38 13.63 -12.05
CA GLU A 91 14.56 14.50 -12.10
C GLU A 91 14.76 15.26 -10.78
N THR A 92 13.66 15.67 -10.15
CA THR A 92 13.66 16.38 -8.87
C THR A 92 14.08 15.46 -7.73
N LYS A 93 15.13 15.84 -7.01
CA LYS A 93 15.66 15.06 -5.86
C LYS A 93 15.65 15.85 -4.54
N ASN A 94 14.96 16.98 -4.47
CA ASN A 94 14.98 17.86 -3.28
C ASN A 94 13.61 17.88 -2.59
N PHE A 95 13.13 16.71 -2.19
CA PHE A 95 11.88 16.59 -1.47
C PHE A 95 12.06 16.80 0.04
N LYS A 96 11.20 17.60 0.66
CA LYS A 96 11.13 17.76 2.12
C LYS A 96 10.53 16.54 2.80
N ALA A 97 9.54 15.94 2.15
CA ALA A 97 8.97 14.66 2.57
C ALA A 97 8.40 13.88 1.39
N ILE A 98 8.40 12.55 1.53
CA ILE A 98 7.70 11.59 0.67
C ILE A 98 6.66 10.88 1.53
N ILE A 99 5.41 10.86 1.05
CA ILE A 99 4.26 10.32 1.76
C ILE A 99 3.72 9.10 1.00
N PHE A 100 3.47 8.02 1.74
CA PHE A 100 2.80 6.82 1.28
C PHE A 100 1.59 6.56 2.18
N ASP A 101 0.38 6.66 1.65
CA ASP A 101 -0.85 6.20 2.28
C ASP A 101 -1.29 4.91 1.57
N LEU A 102 -0.83 3.77 2.12
CA LEU A 102 -0.99 2.49 1.45
C LEU A 102 -2.43 2.00 1.51
N GLY A 103 -2.77 1.07 0.61
CA GLY A 103 -4.09 0.46 0.57
C GLY A 103 -4.99 1.05 -0.52
N TYR A 104 -6.26 1.17 -0.23
CA TYR A 104 -7.30 1.59 -1.18
C TYR A 104 -8.26 2.60 -0.55
N SER A 105 -8.79 3.47 -1.39
CA SER A 105 -9.78 4.45 -0.96
C SER A 105 -11.16 3.81 -0.77
N THR A 106 -11.99 4.43 0.08
CA THR A 106 -13.39 4.02 0.28
C THR A 106 -14.16 3.94 -1.04
N ASN A 107 -13.91 4.87 -1.96
CA ASN A 107 -14.56 4.88 -3.27
C ASN A 107 -14.19 3.66 -4.11
N GLN A 108 -12.96 3.16 -4.01
CA GLN A 108 -12.53 1.94 -4.71
C GLN A 108 -13.22 0.69 -4.18
N ILE A 109 -13.53 0.61 -2.87
CA ILE A 109 -14.26 -0.52 -2.27
C ILE A 109 -15.70 -0.56 -2.77
N PHE A 110 -16.34 0.60 -2.88
CA PHE A 110 -17.73 0.71 -3.33
C PHE A 110 -17.92 0.68 -4.84
N ASP A 111 -16.83 0.72 -5.61
CA ASP A 111 -16.88 0.53 -7.06
C ASP A 111 -17.03 -0.98 -7.38
N GLU A 112 -18.26 -1.38 -7.68
CA GLU A 112 -18.60 -2.77 -8.03
C GLU A 112 -17.76 -3.31 -9.20
N LYS A 113 -17.37 -2.44 -10.16
CA LYS A 113 -16.55 -2.82 -11.31
C LYS A 113 -15.13 -3.23 -10.92
N LYS A 114 -14.64 -2.74 -9.77
CA LYS A 114 -13.32 -3.10 -9.23
C LYS A 114 -13.33 -4.44 -8.50
N GLY A 115 -14.47 -4.93 -8.03
CA GLY A 115 -14.58 -6.23 -7.36
C GLY A 115 -13.68 -6.39 -6.13
N LEU A 116 -13.37 -5.29 -5.42
CA LEU A 116 -12.53 -5.28 -4.21
C LEU A 116 -13.30 -5.75 -2.97
N SER A 117 -14.63 -5.66 -3.00
CA SER A 117 -15.50 -6.05 -1.89
C SER A 117 -16.12 -7.43 -2.14
N PHE A 118 -16.11 -8.25 -1.11
CA PHE A 118 -16.82 -9.54 -1.11
C PHE A 118 -18.34 -9.40 -0.90
N ASN A 119 -18.83 -8.18 -0.69
CA ASN A 119 -20.27 -7.91 -0.51
C ASN A 119 -21.00 -7.67 -1.84
N PHE A 120 -20.29 -7.46 -2.92
CA PHE A 120 -20.87 -7.20 -4.24
C PHE A 120 -20.80 -8.44 -5.13
N LYS A 121 -21.88 -8.64 -5.90
CA LYS A 121 -21.96 -9.64 -6.93
C LYS A 121 -21.30 -9.11 -8.20
N GLY A 122 -20.39 -9.87 -8.79
CA GLY A 122 -19.77 -9.42 -10.04
C GLY A 122 -18.45 -10.09 -10.36
N LYS A 123 -17.76 -9.53 -11.34
CA LYS A 123 -16.45 -10.02 -11.77
C LYS A 123 -15.41 -9.77 -10.71
N LEU A 124 -14.64 -10.80 -10.36
CA LEU A 124 -13.52 -10.72 -9.43
C LEU A 124 -12.35 -10.01 -10.11
N ASN A 125 -12.40 -8.68 -10.19
CA ASN A 125 -11.40 -7.88 -10.89
C ASN A 125 -10.18 -7.57 -10.00
N MET A 126 -10.38 -6.83 -8.92
CA MET A 126 -9.41 -6.38 -7.93
C MET A 126 -8.27 -5.50 -8.46
N LYS A 127 -8.34 -5.02 -9.70
CA LYS A 127 -7.34 -4.09 -10.24
C LYS A 127 -7.52 -2.70 -9.64
N MET A 128 -6.46 -2.13 -9.12
CA MET A 128 -6.42 -0.73 -8.68
C MET A 128 -6.09 0.23 -9.82
N GLY A 129 -5.36 -0.26 -10.84
CA GLY A 129 -4.91 0.47 -12.02
C GLY A 129 -3.52 0.02 -12.45
N LEU A 130 -3.20 0.15 -13.74
CA LEU A 130 -1.92 -0.26 -14.32
C LEU A 130 -1.57 -1.73 -14.06
N ASN A 131 -2.59 -2.61 -14.09
CA ASN A 131 -2.45 -4.05 -13.86
C ASN A 131 -2.66 -4.82 -15.16
N SER A 132 -1.85 -5.87 -15.38
CA SER A 132 -1.96 -6.75 -16.55
C SER A 132 -3.03 -7.83 -16.39
N PHE A 133 -3.22 -8.37 -15.17
CA PHE A 133 -4.16 -9.45 -14.89
C PHE A 133 -5.10 -9.11 -13.73
N SER A 134 -6.20 -9.84 -13.59
CA SER A 134 -7.24 -9.68 -12.58
C SER A 134 -7.23 -10.83 -11.57
N ALA A 135 -7.95 -10.67 -10.45
CA ALA A 135 -8.15 -11.77 -9.50
C ALA A 135 -8.95 -12.93 -10.12
N HIS A 136 -9.82 -12.66 -11.11
CA HIS A 136 -10.47 -13.70 -11.91
C HIS A 136 -9.45 -14.56 -12.66
N ASP A 137 -8.42 -13.95 -13.27
CA ASP A 137 -7.35 -14.69 -13.92
C ASP A 137 -6.58 -15.54 -12.93
N VAL A 138 -6.28 -14.98 -11.74
CA VAL A 138 -5.56 -15.69 -10.68
C VAL A 138 -6.28 -16.98 -10.28
N ILE A 139 -7.57 -16.91 -9.91
CA ILE A 139 -8.30 -18.09 -9.40
C ILE A 139 -8.64 -19.10 -10.50
N ASN A 140 -8.77 -18.66 -11.76
CA ASN A 140 -9.16 -19.53 -12.87
C ASN A 140 -7.98 -20.13 -13.65
N LYS A 141 -6.77 -19.54 -13.57
CA LYS A 141 -5.62 -19.97 -14.39
C LYS A 141 -4.46 -20.55 -13.58
N LEU A 142 -4.18 -20.04 -12.36
CA LEU A 142 -3.02 -20.47 -11.58
C LEU A 142 -3.18 -21.89 -11.02
N GLU A 143 -2.05 -22.58 -10.83
CA GLU A 143 -2.01 -23.93 -10.27
C GLU A 143 -2.32 -23.93 -8.75
N LYS A 144 -2.74 -25.11 -8.24
CA LYS A 144 -3.12 -25.26 -6.83
C LYS A 144 -2.02 -24.78 -5.87
N GLU A 145 -0.77 -25.17 -6.11
CA GLU A 145 0.35 -24.83 -5.24
C GLU A 145 0.67 -23.33 -5.27
N GLU A 146 0.43 -22.65 -6.39
CA GLU A 146 0.58 -21.22 -6.54
C GLU A 146 -0.49 -20.47 -5.74
N LEU A 147 -1.76 -20.90 -5.84
CA LEU A 147 -2.86 -20.36 -5.04
C LEU A 147 -2.62 -20.55 -3.53
N ILE A 148 -2.10 -21.70 -3.11
CA ILE A 148 -1.74 -21.95 -1.70
C ILE A 148 -0.71 -20.93 -1.23
N LYS A 149 0.35 -20.68 -2.02
CA LYS A 149 1.37 -19.68 -1.67
C LYS A 149 0.75 -18.28 -1.51
N ILE A 150 -0.06 -17.85 -2.47
CA ILE A 150 -0.73 -16.54 -2.44
C ILE A 150 -1.58 -16.40 -1.18
N PHE A 151 -2.52 -17.31 -0.93
CA PHE A 151 -3.39 -17.24 0.23
C PHE A 151 -2.64 -17.32 1.56
N LYS A 152 -1.64 -18.20 1.65
CA LYS A 152 -0.85 -18.40 2.87
C LYS A 152 0.02 -17.19 3.20
N PHE A 153 0.76 -16.66 2.24
CA PHE A 153 1.78 -15.66 2.52
C PHE A 153 1.26 -14.22 2.46
N PHE A 154 0.29 -13.91 1.59
CA PHE A 154 -0.27 -12.56 1.51
C PHE A 154 -1.52 -12.36 2.37
N GLY A 155 -2.31 -13.41 2.58
CA GLY A 155 -3.50 -13.35 3.41
C GLY A 155 -3.30 -13.86 4.84
N GLU A 156 -2.16 -14.48 5.14
CA GLU A 156 -1.98 -15.24 6.39
C GLU A 156 -3.16 -16.21 6.61
N GLU A 157 -3.63 -16.84 5.50
CA GLU A 157 -4.80 -17.71 5.48
C GLU A 157 -4.42 -19.12 5.95
N ARG A 158 -5.00 -19.56 7.05
CA ARG A 158 -4.73 -20.89 7.63
C ARG A 158 -5.27 -22.00 6.78
N ASP A 159 -6.43 -21.76 6.15
CA ASP A 159 -7.13 -22.75 5.33
C ASP A 159 -6.73 -22.66 3.83
N ALA A 160 -5.60 -22.03 3.51
CA ALA A 160 -5.11 -21.80 2.13
C ALA A 160 -5.16 -23.07 1.27
N ARG A 161 -4.70 -24.23 1.80
CA ARG A 161 -4.70 -25.52 1.10
C ARG A 161 -6.12 -25.99 0.76
N LYS A 162 -7.06 -25.95 1.72
CA LYS A 162 -8.45 -26.38 1.51
C LYS A 162 -9.17 -25.47 0.52
N ILE A 163 -9.00 -24.15 0.67
CA ILE A 163 -9.59 -23.15 -0.22
C ILE A 163 -9.09 -23.39 -1.65
N SER A 164 -7.77 -23.50 -1.84
CA SER A 164 -7.18 -23.74 -3.17
C SER A 164 -7.67 -25.05 -3.79
N GLN A 165 -7.76 -26.14 -3.01
CA GLN A 165 -8.28 -27.40 -3.50
C GLN A 165 -9.73 -27.31 -3.98
N LEU A 166 -10.58 -26.58 -3.25
CA LEU A 166 -11.99 -26.37 -3.65
C LEU A 166 -12.10 -25.44 -4.87
N ILE A 167 -11.24 -24.43 -4.99
CA ILE A 167 -11.13 -23.60 -6.20
C ILE A 167 -10.84 -24.47 -7.42
N ILE A 168 -9.77 -25.31 -7.36
CA ILE A 168 -9.40 -26.20 -8.47
C ILE A 168 -10.56 -27.14 -8.83
N LYS A 169 -11.20 -27.75 -7.83
CA LYS A 169 -12.34 -28.65 -8.05
C LYS A 169 -13.53 -27.94 -8.71
N LYS A 170 -13.86 -26.72 -8.30
CA LYS A 170 -15.03 -26.01 -8.82
C LYS A 170 -14.76 -25.40 -10.20
N ARG A 171 -13.56 -24.85 -10.45
CA ARG A 171 -13.22 -24.25 -11.75
C ARG A 171 -13.14 -25.24 -12.91
N SER A 172 -12.99 -26.57 -12.64
CA SER A 172 -13.09 -27.59 -13.68
C SER A 172 -14.50 -27.71 -14.28
N GLN A 173 -15.50 -27.13 -13.65
CA GLN A 173 -16.90 -27.14 -14.10
C GLN A 173 -17.34 -25.81 -14.72
N CYS A 174 -16.85 -24.68 -14.20
CA CYS A 174 -17.19 -23.35 -14.68
C CYS A 174 -16.16 -22.31 -14.20
N PHE A 175 -16.08 -21.16 -14.89
CA PHE A 175 -15.30 -20.03 -14.41
C PHE A 175 -15.90 -19.48 -13.11
N LEU A 176 -15.03 -19.21 -12.13
CA LEU A 176 -15.45 -18.77 -10.81
C LEU A 176 -15.69 -17.25 -10.76
N SER A 177 -16.80 -16.88 -10.16
CA SER A 177 -17.18 -15.52 -9.81
C SER A 177 -16.75 -15.13 -8.40
N THR A 178 -17.02 -13.89 -8.01
CA THR A 178 -16.85 -13.42 -6.62
C THR A 178 -17.69 -14.25 -5.64
N GLU A 179 -18.94 -14.54 -5.98
CA GLU A 179 -19.86 -15.33 -5.16
C GLU A 179 -19.33 -16.76 -4.95
N ASP A 180 -18.85 -17.38 -6.02
CA ASP A 180 -18.28 -18.73 -5.95
C ASP A 180 -17.10 -18.81 -4.99
N LEU A 181 -16.23 -17.80 -5.02
CA LEU A 181 -15.10 -17.73 -4.10
C LEU A 181 -15.57 -17.54 -2.64
N VAL A 182 -16.53 -16.65 -2.41
CA VAL A 182 -17.12 -16.44 -1.06
C VAL A 182 -17.75 -17.74 -0.55
N ASP A 183 -18.49 -18.47 -1.38
CA ASP A 183 -19.10 -19.74 -1.03
C ASP A 183 -18.07 -20.81 -0.67
N ILE A 184 -17.00 -20.92 -1.44
CA ILE A 184 -15.87 -21.83 -1.15
C ILE A 184 -15.28 -21.51 0.21
N ILE A 185 -15.01 -20.23 0.49
CA ILE A 185 -14.44 -19.79 1.76
C ILE A 185 -15.39 -20.09 2.93
N ASN A 186 -16.69 -19.79 2.77
CA ASN A 186 -17.71 -20.06 3.80
C ASN A 186 -17.85 -21.55 4.10
N LYS A 187 -17.84 -22.42 3.08
CA LYS A 187 -17.86 -23.88 3.23
C LYS A 187 -16.63 -24.39 3.97
N THR A 188 -15.46 -23.79 3.71
CA THR A 188 -14.21 -24.19 4.37
C THR A 188 -14.18 -23.80 5.84
N LYS A 189 -14.75 -22.65 6.20
CA LYS A 189 -14.64 -22.03 7.54
C LYS A 189 -15.91 -22.16 8.38
N LYS A 190 -16.65 -23.28 8.28
CA LYS A 190 -17.96 -23.46 8.94
C LYS A 190 -17.93 -23.28 10.46
N ASN A 191 -16.92 -23.78 11.14
CA ASN A 191 -16.91 -23.97 12.60
C ASN A 191 -16.11 -22.93 13.38
N TYR A 192 -15.76 -21.80 12.77
CA TYR A 192 -14.95 -20.77 13.42
C TYR A 192 -15.78 -19.56 13.81
N ASN A 193 -15.61 -19.10 15.04
CA ASN A 193 -16.12 -17.81 15.48
C ASN A 193 -15.14 -16.71 15.06
N PHE A 194 -15.51 -15.91 14.08
CA PHE A 194 -14.63 -14.90 13.52
C PHE A 194 -15.00 -13.50 14.02
N LYS A 195 -14.00 -12.76 14.53
CA LYS A 195 -14.14 -11.31 14.81
C LYS A 195 -14.22 -10.45 13.54
N ILE A 196 -13.73 -10.98 12.41
CA ILE A 196 -13.73 -10.36 11.08
C ILE A 196 -14.39 -11.28 10.07
N ASN A 197 -14.85 -10.73 8.94
CA ASN A 197 -15.46 -11.54 7.89
C ASN A 197 -14.50 -12.64 7.40
N LYS A 198 -15.06 -13.84 7.17
CA LYS A 198 -14.30 -15.03 6.75
C LYS A 198 -13.50 -14.83 5.46
N SER A 199 -14.01 -14.02 4.54
CA SER A 199 -13.41 -13.77 3.24
C SER A 199 -12.28 -12.72 3.27
N THR A 200 -12.16 -11.91 4.33
CA THR A 200 -11.22 -10.79 4.40
C THR A 200 -9.79 -11.17 4.04
N LYS A 201 -9.27 -12.25 4.63
CA LYS A 201 -7.87 -12.68 4.41
C LYS A 201 -7.61 -13.15 2.98
N SER A 202 -8.54 -13.93 2.43
CA SER A 202 -8.41 -14.47 1.07
C SER A 202 -8.55 -13.36 0.03
N PHE A 203 -9.46 -12.40 0.23
CA PHE A 203 -9.61 -11.23 -0.65
C PHE A 203 -8.39 -10.30 -0.56
N GLN A 204 -7.87 -10.07 0.65
CA GLN A 204 -6.61 -9.33 0.83
C GLN A 204 -5.45 -9.99 0.09
N ALA A 205 -5.32 -11.32 0.17
CA ALA A 205 -4.26 -12.04 -0.53
C ALA A 205 -4.31 -11.85 -2.05
N LEU A 206 -5.50 -11.98 -2.64
CA LEU A 206 -5.70 -11.77 -4.07
C LEU A 206 -5.41 -10.32 -4.47
N ARG A 207 -5.88 -9.35 -3.67
CA ARG A 207 -5.63 -7.92 -3.92
C ARG A 207 -4.14 -7.62 -3.94
N ILE A 208 -3.42 -8.05 -2.91
CA ILE A 208 -1.96 -7.86 -2.81
C ILE A 208 -1.28 -8.42 -4.05
N PHE A 209 -1.63 -9.64 -4.44
CA PHE A 209 -1.02 -10.32 -5.59
C PHE A 209 -1.33 -9.62 -6.92
N VAL A 210 -2.61 -9.30 -7.19
CA VAL A 210 -3.05 -8.63 -8.42
C VAL A 210 -2.38 -7.27 -8.58
N ASN A 211 -2.23 -6.54 -7.48
CA ASN A 211 -1.69 -5.20 -7.48
C ASN A 211 -0.19 -5.13 -7.24
N GLN A 212 0.46 -6.28 -7.05
CA GLN A 212 1.91 -6.36 -6.79
C GLN A 212 2.33 -5.45 -5.62
N GLU A 213 1.50 -5.39 -4.56
CA GLU A 213 1.64 -4.42 -3.47
C GLU A 213 2.97 -4.57 -2.71
N ILE A 214 3.56 -5.77 -2.68
CA ILE A 214 4.82 -6.03 -1.98
C ILE A 214 6.01 -5.46 -2.74
N SER A 215 6.12 -5.75 -4.04
CA SER A 215 7.20 -5.22 -4.86
C SER A 215 7.11 -3.70 -5.00
N GLU A 216 5.89 -3.16 -5.17
CA GLU A 216 5.65 -1.73 -5.16
C GLU A 216 6.17 -1.10 -3.87
N LEU A 217 5.82 -1.65 -2.69
CA LEU A 217 6.24 -1.11 -1.40
C LEU A 217 7.75 -1.22 -1.20
N VAL A 218 8.34 -2.39 -1.47
CA VAL A 218 9.78 -2.62 -1.28
C VAL A 218 10.60 -1.65 -2.14
N PHE A 219 10.31 -1.59 -3.45
CA PHE A 219 11.04 -0.72 -4.36
C PHE A 219 10.67 0.75 -4.20
N GLY A 220 9.42 1.06 -3.86
CA GLY A 220 9.00 2.41 -3.53
C GLY A 220 9.78 3.00 -2.35
N LEU A 221 9.96 2.25 -1.27
CA LEU A 221 10.75 2.68 -0.11
C LEU A 221 12.23 2.88 -0.44
N ILE A 222 12.82 1.97 -1.20
CA ILE A 222 14.23 2.09 -1.65
C ILE A 222 14.40 3.35 -2.50
N ASN A 223 13.50 3.57 -3.45
CA ASN A 223 13.57 4.73 -4.34
C ASN A 223 13.28 6.03 -3.60
N ALA A 224 12.36 6.02 -2.63
CA ALA A 224 12.12 7.17 -1.76
C ALA A 224 13.40 7.58 -1.01
N TYR A 225 14.13 6.62 -0.43
CA TYR A 225 15.40 6.92 0.22
C TYR A 225 16.42 7.56 -0.73
N LYS A 226 16.51 7.05 -1.97
CA LYS A 226 17.44 7.59 -2.97
C LYS A 226 17.10 9.00 -3.44
N LEU A 227 15.81 9.37 -3.37
CA LEU A 227 15.31 10.66 -3.83
C LEU A 227 15.35 11.77 -2.78
N ILE A 228 15.21 11.44 -1.49
CA ILE A 228 15.20 12.47 -0.46
C ILE A 228 16.61 12.89 -0.07
N PRO A 229 16.86 14.20 0.17
CA PRO A 229 18.09 14.68 0.77
C PRO A 229 18.17 14.32 2.27
N ILE A 230 19.38 14.48 2.83
CA ILE A 230 19.57 14.40 4.28
C ILE A 230 18.67 15.43 4.98
N ASN A 231 18.15 15.08 6.15
CA ASN A 231 17.19 15.84 6.95
C ASN A 231 15.75 15.86 6.42
N SER A 232 15.43 15.07 5.40
CA SER A 232 14.07 14.92 4.87
C SER A 232 13.37 13.64 5.36
N TYR A 233 12.06 13.58 5.19
CA TYR A 233 11.20 12.58 5.83
C TYR A 233 10.63 11.58 4.82
N ILE A 234 10.52 10.32 5.23
CA ILE A 234 9.65 9.33 4.59
C ILE A 234 8.56 8.97 5.59
N VAL A 235 7.32 9.17 5.19
CA VAL A 235 6.11 8.93 5.99
C VAL A 235 5.31 7.83 5.33
N VAL A 236 4.95 6.80 6.10
CA VAL A 236 4.21 5.65 5.59
C VAL A 236 3.07 5.30 6.52
N VAL A 237 1.86 5.27 5.97
CA VAL A 237 0.65 4.75 6.61
C VAL A 237 0.38 3.37 6.03
N THR A 238 0.21 2.37 6.90
CA THR A 238 -0.06 0.97 6.56
C THR A 238 -1.39 0.53 7.15
N PHE A 239 -2.11 -0.39 6.50
CA PHE A 239 -3.44 -0.83 6.93
C PHE A 239 -3.52 -2.31 7.27
N HIS A 240 -2.52 -3.11 6.95
CA HIS A 240 -2.49 -4.52 7.31
C HIS A 240 -1.11 -4.97 7.81
N SER A 241 -1.10 -6.14 8.45
CA SER A 241 0.08 -6.70 9.13
C SER A 241 1.30 -6.85 8.23
N LEU A 242 1.10 -7.25 6.98
CA LEU A 242 2.21 -7.51 6.06
C LEU A 242 2.89 -6.22 5.61
N GLU A 243 2.12 -5.17 5.26
CA GLU A 243 2.69 -3.83 5.00
C GLU A 243 3.47 -3.32 6.21
N ASP A 244 2.85 -3.37 7.39
CA ASP A 244 3.49 -2.90 8.63
C ASP A 244 4.79 -3.66 8.94
N LYS A 245 4.84 -4.96 8.66
CA LYS A 245 6.03 -5.79 8.82
C LYS A 245 7.17 -5.34 7.90
N ILE A 246 6.87 -5.03 6.63
CA ILE A 246 7.85 -4.56 5.65
C ILE A 246 8.38 -3.18 6.05
N VAL A 247 7.48 -2.23 6.33
CA VAL A 247 7.85 -0.86 6.71
C VAL A 247 8.59 -0.84 8.04
N LYS A 248 8.14 -1.63 9.03
CA LYS A 248 8.83 -1.78 10.32
C LYS A 248 10.26 -2.30 10.14
N PHE A 249 10.45 -3.31 9.31
CA PHE A 249 11.80 -3.83 9.05
C PHE A 249 12.67 -2.77 8.38
N PHE A 250 12.16 -2.10 7.34
CA PHE A 250 12.87 -1.02 6.66
C PHE A 250 13.29 0.08 7.64
N CYS A 251 12.35 0.62 8.42
CA CYS A 251 12.64 1.66 9.38
C CYS A 251 13.67 1.21 10.44
N LYS A 252 13.48 0.03 11.03
CA LYS A 252 14.29 -0.44 12.16
C LYS A 252 15.69 -0.85 11.73
N ASN A 253 15.82 -1.60 10.64
CA ASN A 253 17.09 -2.16 10.21
C ASN A 253 18.13 -1.10 9.85
N TYR A 254 17.69 0.09 9.43
CA TYR A 254 18.55 1.19 9.03
C TYR A 254 18.61 2.34 10.07
N SER A 255 17.85 2.23 11.18
CA SER A 255 17.84 3.23 12.27
C SER A 255 18.62 2.80 13.51
N GLU A 256 18.80 1.50 13.72
CA GLU A 256 19.48 0.96 14.90
C GLU A 256 20.89 0.52 14.54
N ASN A 257 21.84 0.76 15.45
CA ASN A 257 23.11 0.05 15.38
C ASN A 257 22.82 -1.43 15.65
N LYS A 258 23.20 -2.31 14.74
CA LYS A 258 23.13 -3.75 15.01
C LYS A 258 24.05 -4.01 16.22
N LYS A 259 23.46 -4.38 17.35
CA LYS A 259 24.24 -4.84 18.50
C LYS A 259 24.89 -6.15 18.08
N ASN A 260 26.22 -6.18 18.04
CA ASN A 260 26.94 -7.44 17.93
C ASN A 260 26.60 -8.29 19.13
N SER A 261 26.37 -9.58 18.93
CA SER A 261 26.34 -10.54 20.04
C SER A 261 27.68 -10.40 20.80
N ARG A 262 27.62 -10.43 22.15
CA ARG A 262 28.82 -10.34 23.01
C ARG A 262 29.88 -11.40 22.70
N TYR A 263 29.56 -12.36 21.87
CA TYR A 263 30.37 -13.53 21.51
C TYR A 263 30.92 -13.50 20.06
N LEU A 264 30.68 -12.43 19.30
CA LEU A 264 31.21 -12.30 17.94
C LEU A 264 32.22 -11.14 17.89
N PRO A 265 33.35 -11.29 17.16
CA PRO A 265 34.31 -10.21 16.94
C PRO A 265 33.58 -8.97 16.40
N GLU A 266 34.05 -7.78 16.75
CA GLU A 266 33.51 -6.52 16.29
C GLU A 266 33.44 -6.48 14.77
N THR A 267 32.26 -6.77 14.24
CA THR A 267 31.99 -6.56 12.82
C THR A 267 31.62 -5.11 12.60
N LYS A 268 32.17 -4.52 11.55
CA LYS A 268 32.06 -3.16 11.06
C LYS A 268 30.86 -2.38 11.59
N HIS A 269 31.11 -1.20 12.19
CA HIS A 269 30.11 -0.25 12.68
C HIS A 269 28.96 -0.14 11.69
N THR A 270 27.77 -0.63 12.06
CA THR A 270 26.57 -0.47 11.26
C THR A 270 26.17 0.99 11.32
N CYS A 271 26.39 1.71 10.23
CA CYS A 271 25.99 3.10 10.13
C CYS A 271 24.48 3.23 10.23
N LYS A 272 24.01 4.17 11.04
CA LYS A 272 22.62 4.62 10.98
C LYS A 272 22.40 5.45 9.73
N PHE A 273 21.40 5.14 8.96
CA PHE A 273 20.98 5.91 7.78
C PHE A 273 19.72 6.70 8.04
N PHE A 274 18.93 6.26 9.04
CA PHE A 274 17.69 6.87 9.46
C PHE A 274 17.70 7.22 10.94
N GLU A 275 16.90 8.22 11.27
CA GLU A 275 16.39 8.51 12.60
C GLU A 275 14.90 8.19 12.64
N LEU A 276 14.45 7.43 13.64
CA LEU A 276 13.02 7.21 13.87
C LEU A 276 12.42 8.47 14.48
N VAL A 277 11.53 9.12 13.74
CA VAL A 277 10.84 10.34 14.21
C VAL A 277 9.90 10.01 15.36
N ASN A 278 9.26 8.87 15.30
CA ASN A 278 8.39 8.35 16.35
C ASN A 278 8.85 6.96 16.81
N LYS A 279 9.23 6.86 18.09
CA LYS A 279 9.65 5.58 18.69
C LYS A 279 8.47 4.60 18.82
N LYS A 280 7.28 5.13 19.15
CA LYS A 280 6.03 4.35 19.20
C LYS A 280 5.26 4.57 17.91
N ILE A 281 4.54 3.53 17.49
CA ILE A 281 3.60 3.61 16.36
C ILE A 281 2.54 4.67 16.68
N ILE A 282 2.19 5.48 15.70
CA ILE A 282 1.04 6.38 15.78
C ILE A 282 -0.14 5.67 15.12
N THR A 283 -1.28 5.67 15.81
CA THR A 283 -2.53 5.08 15.35
C THR A 283 -3.64 6.12 15.43
N PRO A 284 -4.70 6.01 14.63
CA PRO A 284 -5.81 6.95 14.66
C PRO A 284 -6.45 7.07 16.03
N SER A 285 -6.89 8.26 16.36
CA SER A 285 -7.64 8.53 17.58
C SER A 285 -9.04 7.88 17.56
N PRO A 286 -9.66 7.61 18.73
CA PRO A 286 -11.03 7.10 18.76
C PRO A 286 -12.03 7.97 17.98
N ASP A 287 -11.84 9.28 17.96
CA ASP A 287 -12.71 10.21 17.25
C ASP A 287 -12.49 10.15 15.72
N GLU A 288 -11.24 9.94 15.28
CA GLU A 288 -10.95 9.67 13.87
C GLU A 288 -11.60 8.35 13.43
N ILE A 289 -11.48 7.30 14.23
CA ILE A 289 -12.09 5.99 13.92
C ILE A 289 -13.61 6.08 13.82
N LYS A 290 -14.27 6.90 14.66
CA LYS A 290 -15.72 7.14 14.57
C LYS A 290 -16.11 7.83 13.25
N ARG A 291 -15.32 8.82 12.82
CA ARG A 291 -15.57 9.58 11.57
C ARG A 291 -15.15 8.80 10.32
N ASN A 292 -14.08 8.01 10.42
CA ASN A 292 -13.51 7.20 9.33
C ASN A 292 -13.23 5.76 9.81
N PRO A 293 -14.24 4.88 9.92
CA PRO A 293 -14.07 3.53 10.46
C PRO A 293 -12.99 2.67 9.75
N PRO A 294 -12.73 2.81 8.44
CA PRO A 294 -11.63 2.11 7.77
C PRO A 294 -10.24 2.44 8.33
N SER A 295 -10.05 3.61 8.97
CA SER A 295 -8.77 4.01 9.54
C SER A 295 -8.32 3.17 10.74
N ARG A 296 -9.22 2.42 11.38
CA ARG A 296 -8.97 1.68 12.65
C ARG A 296 -7.71 0.81 12.64
N SER A 297 -7.29 0.33 11.49
CA SER A 297 -6.11 -0.54 11.34
C SER A 297 -4.86 0.21 10.90
N ALA A 298 -4.98 1.52 10.68
CA ALA A 298 -3.89 2.35 10.20
C ALA A 298 -2.75 2.46 11.22
N LYS A 299 -1.54 2.47 10.70
CA LYS A 299 -0.31 2.61 11.48
C LYS A 299 0.65 3.52 10.76
N LEU A 300 1.00 4.62 11.39
CA LEU A 300 1.95 5.58 10.86
C LEU A 300 3.36 5.29 11.37
N ARG A 301 4.31 5.22 10.44
CA ARG A 301 5.74 5.22 10.69
C ARG A 301 6.41 6.34 9.93
N CYS A 302 7.32 7.03 10.59
CA CYS A 302 8.10 8.09 9.98
C CYS A 302 9.57 7.95 10.31
N ILE A 303 10.39 8.13 9.29
CA ILE A 303 11.84 8.19 9.38
C ILE A 303 12.37 9.49 8.77
N LYS A 304 13.45 9.96 9.33
CA LYS A 304 14.23 11.07 8.81
C LYS A 304 15.56 10.53 8.27
N LYS A 305 15.92 10.86 7.06
CA LYS A 305 17.23 10.49 6.49
C LYS A 305 18.34 11.29 7.14
N ILE A 306 19.37 10.61 7.63
CA ILE A 306 20.52 11.25 8.29
C ILE A 306 21.84 10.98 7.59
N LYS A 307 21.90 10.02 6.67
CA LYS A 307 23.11 9.64 5.94
C LYS A 307 22.79 9.07 4.57
N GLU A 308 23.71 9.24 3.62
CA GLU A 308 23.68 8.61 2.29
C GLU A 308 24.38 7.25 2.30
N GLY A 309 24.18 6.48 1.20
CA GLY A 309 24.96 5.28 0.93
C GLY A 309 24.43 4.00 1.57
N ALA A 310 23.12 3.94 1.94
CA ALA A 310 22.52 2.70 2.41
C ALA A 310 22.48 1.63 1.31
N ASN A 311 22.87 0.40 1.67
CA ASN A 311 22.68 -0.79 0.86
C ASN A 311 21.39 -1.49 1.30
N PHE A 312 20.57 -1.89 0.35
CA PHE A 312 19.25 -2.50 0.59
C PHE A 312 19.19 -3.99 0.26
N ASP A 313 20.32 -4.67 0.00
CA ASP A 313 20.36 -6.10 -0.34
C ASP A 313 19.75 -6.96 0.78
N GLU A 314 20.04 -6.66 2.04
CA GLU A 314 19.45 -7.34 3.19
C GLU A 314 17.93 -7.15 3.26
N PHE A 315 17.44 -5.94 2.92
CA PHE A 315 16.01 -5.66 2.87
C PHE A 315 15.31 -6.47 1.77
N ILE A 316 15.89 -6.48 0.57
CA ILE A 316 15.38 -7.28 -0.56
C ILE A 316 15.42 -8.76 -0.21
N LEU A 317 16.53 -9.26 0.30
CA LEU A 317 16.71 -10.67 0.68
C LEU A 317 15.69 -11.10 1.74
N LYS A 318 15.40 -10.24 2.73
CA LYS A 318 14.40 -10.51 3.78
C LYS A 318 13.03 -10.81 3.22
N PHE A 319 12.64 -10.15 2.13
CA PHE A 319 11.31 -10.29 1.52
C PHE A 319 11.35 -11.02 0.17
N LYS A 320 12.49 -11.65 -0.18
CA LYS A 320 12.71 -12.36 -1.44
C LYS A 320 11.59 -13.36 -1.75
N ASN A 321 11.20 -14.19 -0.77
CA ASN A 321 10.14 -15.18 -0.97
C ASN A 321 8.79 -14.53 -1.37
N LEU A 322 8.43 -13.37 -0.80
CA LEU A 322 7.21 -12.65 -1.14
C LEU A 322 7.30 -12.07 -2.57
N LEU A 323 8.45 -11.51 -2.93
CA LEU A 323 8.71 -10.99 -4.28
C LEU A 323 8.67 -12.12 -5.33
N GLU A 324 9.21 -13.30 -5.02
CA GLU A 324 9.13 -14.48 -5.89
C GLU A 324 7.69 -14.97 -6.08
N ILE A 325 6.85 -14.90 -5.03
CA ILE A 325 5.43 -15.24 -5.16
C ILE A 325 4.72 -14.24 -6.09
N GLU A 326 4.98 -12.94 -5.97
CA GLU A 326 4.40 -11.96 -6.91
C GLU A 326 4.86 -12.17 -8.35
N ASN A 327 6.09 -12.62 -8.57
CA ASN A 327 6.60 -12.95 -9.90
C ASN A 327 5.83 -14.08 -10.60
N ILE A 328 5.07 -14.92 -9.87
CA ILE A 328 4.17 -15.91 -10.46
C ILE A 328 3.16 -15.22 -11.40
N GLY A 329 2.77 -13.97 -11.09
CA GLY A 329 1.85 -13.19 -11.91
C GLY A 329 2.31 -12.98 -13.36
N LYS A 330 3.60 -13.09 -13.66
CA LYS A 330 4.14 -13.02 -15.03
C LYS A 330 3.57 -14.11 -15.95
N LYS A 331 3.08 -15.21 -15.40
CA LYS A 331 2.42 -16.29 -16.18
C LYS A 331 1.03 -15.89 -16.69
N LEU A 332 0.46 -14.79 -16.15
CA LEU A 332 -0.89 -14.32 -16.46
C LEU A 332 -0.91 -13.11 -17.42
N CYS A 333 0.28 -12.59 -17.75
CA CYS A 333 0.47 -11.43 -18.62
C CYS A 333 0.50 -11.82 -20.11
#